data_1ca3ad5b664c066391671b9941616867
#
_entry.id   1ca3ad5b664c066391671b9941616867
#
_cell.length_a   1.000
_cell.length_b   1.000
_cell.length_c   1.000
_cell.angle_alpha   90.00
_cell.angle_beta   90.00
_cell.angle_gamma   90.00
#
_symmetry.space_group_name_H-M   'P 1'
#
loop_
_entity.id
_entity.type
_entity.pdbx_description
1 polymer ?
#
loop_
_entity_poly.entity_id
_entity_poly.type
_entity_poly.pdbx_seq_one_letter_code
_entity_poly.pdbx_strand_id
1 'polypeptide(L)'
;MDTLVEQLTATLALDRHQERQQQLIVMEERATIARELHDSIAQSLSCMKMQVSCLQMQGDVLPESSRELLSQIRNELNCSWAQLRELLTTFRLQLTEPGLRPALEASCQEFSARFGFTVKLDYQLPPRLVPSHQAIHLLQIAREALSNALKHSHADDVVVTVTQCGKQVKLKVQDNGCGVPENAERSNHYGMIIMRDRAQSLRGDCQVRRRETGGTEVTVTFIPETNFTETQGDTHE
;
A
#
# COMPACT_ATOMS: atom_id res chain seq x y z
N MET A 1 37.58 19.60 -34.99
CA MET A 1 36.19 19.10 -34.86
C MET A 1 35.90 18.55 -33.45
N ASP A 2 36.89 18.08 -32.73
CA ASP A 2 36.70 17.47 -31.39
C ASP A 2 36.21 18.45 -30.30
N THR A 3 36.70 19.70 -30.31
CA THR A 3 36.31 20.72 -29.32
C THR A 3 34.82 21.10 -29.35
N LEU A 4 34.18 21.07 -30.49
CA LEU A 4 32.77 21.41 -30.66
C LEU A 4 31.85 20.28 -30.14
N VAL A 5 32.26 19.04 -30.34
CA VAL A 5 31.58 17.86 -29.81
C VAL A 5 31.70 17.77 -28.29
N GLU A 6 32.88 18.08 -27.73
CA GLU A 6 33.10 18.16 -26.29
C GLU A 6 32.26 19.26 -25.63
N GLN A 7 32.16 20.44 -26.24
CA GLN A 7 31.32 21.53 -25.74
C GLN A 7 29.83 21.17 -25.77
N LEU A 8 29.34 20.54 -26.85
CA LEU A 8 27.98 20.08 -26.95
C LEU A 8 27.64 19.00 -25.92
N THR A 9 28.52 18.03 -25.72
CA THR A 9 28.32 16.98 -24.71
C THR A 9 28.35 17.54 -23.29
N ALA A 10 29.21 18.50 -22.99
CA ALA A 10 29.23 19.16 -21.68
C ALA A 10 27.98 19.99 -21.44
N THR A 11 27.49 20.71 -22.44
CA THR A 11 26.22 21.49 -22.34
C THR A 11 25.01 20.60 -22.13
N LEU A 12 24.91 19.49 -22.86
CA LEU A 12 23.85 18.50 -22.71
C LEU A 12 23.90 17.79 -21.34
N ALA A 13 25.09 17.55 -20.82
CA ALA A 13 25.28 16.97 -19.48
C ALA A 13 24.85 17.95 -18.37
N LEU A 14 25.16 19.23 -18.56
CA LEU A 14 24.76 20.29 -17.62
C LEU A 14 23.23 20.48 -17.60
N ASP A 15 22.64 20.51 -18.79
CA ASP A 15 21.17 20.64 -18.94
C ASP A 15 20.41 19.47 -18.29
N ARG A 16 20.86 18.25 -18.55
CA ARG A 16 20.32 17.06 -17.87
C ARG A 16 20.51 17.08 -16.35
N HIS A 17 21.62 17.67 -15.87
CA HIS A 17 21.87 17.81 -14.44
C HIS A 17 20.92 18.84 -13.81
N GLN A 18 20.69 19.96 -14.48
CA GLN A 18 19.73 20.98 -14.06
C GLN A 18 18.28 20.47 -14.06
N GLU A 19 17.88 19.74 -15.09
CA GLU A 19 16.55 19.11 -15.14
C GLU A 19 16.35 18.12 -13.99
N ARG A 20 17.34 17.28 -13.70
CA ARG A 20 17.30 16.36 -12.55
C ARG A 20 17.21 17.09 -11.21
N GLN A 21 17.98 18.16 -11.02
CA GLN A 21 17.92 18.97 -9.81
C GLN A 21 16.55 19.63 -9.64
N GLN A 22 15.97 20.18 -10.70
CA GLN A 22 14.62 20.75 -10.64
C GLN A 22 13.56 19.70 -10.32
N GLN A 23 13.67 18.51 -10.90
CA GLN A 23 12.76 17.39 -10.58
C GLN A 23 12.88 16.98 -9.10
N LEU A 24 14.09 16.91 -8.55
CA LEU A 24 14.30 16.58 -7.14
C LEU A 24 13.70 17.64 -6.21
N ILE A 25 13.87 18.94 -6.51
CA ILE A 25 13.31 20.03 -5.72
C ILE A 25 11.78 19.96 -5.71
N VAL A 26 11.17 19.77 -6.89
CA VAL A 26 9.71 19.62 -7.01
C VAL A 26 9.20 18.38 -6.26
N MET A 27 9.94 17.30 -6.29
CA MET A 27 9.60 16.08 -5.54
C MET A 27 9.70 16.30 -4.01
N GLU A 28 10.74 17.00 -3.55
CA GLU A 28 10.94 17.32 -2.13
C GLU A 28 9.84 18.26 -1.61
N GLU A 29 9.49 19.28 -2.38
CA GLU A 29 8.41 20.21 -2.06
C GLU A 29 7.07 19.48 -1.96
N ARG A 30 6.74 18.65 -2.95
CA ARG A 30 5.54 17.81 -2.93
C ARG A 30 5.51 16.87 -1.72
N ALA A 31 6.64 16.27 -1.35
CA ALA A 31 6.74 15.40 -0.18
C ALA A 31 6.51 16.16 1.13
N THR A 32 6.96 17.40 1.20
CA THR A 32 6.77 18.27 2.37
C THR A 32 5.31 18.68 2.50
N ILE A 33 4.70 19.16 1.41
CA ILE A 33 3.28 19.50 1.36
C ILE A 33 2.40 18.30 1.74
N ALA A 34 2.71 17.11 1.22
CA ALA A 34 1.96 15.90 1.56
C ALA A 34 2.05 15.55 3.05
N ARG A 35 3.21 15.73 3.68
CA ARG A 35 3.38 15.51 5.13
C ARG A 35 2.59 16.54 5.95
N GLU A 36 2.64 17.82 5.62
CA GLU A 36 1.91 18.87 6.31
C GLU A 36 0.40 18.70 6.17
N LEU A 37 -0.09 18.37 4.97
CA LEU A 37 -1.49 18.05 4.75
C LEU A 37 -1.92 16.80 5.55
N HIS A 38 -1.07 15.77 5.61
CA HIS A 38 -1.33 14.60 6.44
C HIS A 38 -1.54 14.97 7.90
N ASP A 39 -0.58 15.67 8.47
CA ASP A 39 -0.61 15.97 9.90
C ASP A 39 -1.81 16.84 10.26
N SER A 40 -2.13 17.82 9.42
CA SER A 40 -3.31 18.68 9.60
C SER A 40 -4.64 17.92 9.46
N ILE A 41 -4.81 17.14 8.38
CA ILE A 41 -6.07 16.41 8.13
C ILE A 41 -6.20 15.24 9.11
N ALA A 42 -5.10 14.53 9.41
CA ALA A 42 -5.07 13.46 10.38
C ALA A 42 -5.48 13.94 11.77
N GLN A 43 -4.98 15.10 12.18
CA GLN A 43 -5.34 15.71 13.45
C GLN A 43 -6.82 16.10 13.50
N SER A 44 -7.34 16.71 12.43
CA SER A 44 -8.75 17.10 12.32
C SER A 44 -9.70 15.90 12.37
N LEU A 45 -9.41 14.86 11.60
CA LEU A 45 -10.19 13.61 11.59
C LEU A 45 -10.12 12.87 12.95
N SER A 46 -8.97 12.88 13.61
CA SER A 46 -8.82 12.31 14.96
C SER A 46 -9.65 13.05 15.99
N CYS A 47 -9.69 14.39 15.92
CA CYS A 47 -10.51 15.23 16.78
C CYS A 47 -12.01 14.94 16.57
N MET A 48 -12.47 14.90 15.31
CA MET A 48 -13.86 14.57 14.99
C MET A 48 -14.24 13.17 15.48
N LYS A 49 -13.34 12.19 15.32
CA LYS A 49 -13.54 10.83 15.79
C LYS A 49 -13.69 10.76 17.31
N MET A 50 -12.90 11.53 18.04
CA MET A 50 -13.00 11.64 19.50
C MET A 50 -14.34 12.29 19.91
N GLN A 51 -14.76 13.37 19.24
CA GLN A 51 -16.05 14.03 19.52
C GLN A 51 -17.23 13.08 19.28
N VAL A 52 -17.24 12.33 18.18
CA VAL A 52 -18.28 11.32 17.91
C VAL A 52 -18.27 10.22 18.98
N SER A 53 -17.10 9.78 19.43
CA SER A 53 -16.99 8.77 20.49
C SER A 53 -17.52 9.31 21.83
N CYS A 54 -17.23 10.57 22.18
CA CYS A 54 -17.77 11.22 23.38
C CYS A 54 -19.30 11.32 23.34
N LEU A 55 -19.88 11.64 22.19
CA LEU A 55 -21.35 11.68 22.01
C LEU A 55 -21.96 10.28 22.13
N GLN A 56 -21.29 9.24 21.61
CA GLN A 56 -21.76 7.86 21.75
C GLN A 56 -21.71 7.33 23.20
N MET A 57 -20.77 7.84 24.02
CA MET A 57 -20.72 7.49 25.45
C MET A 57 -21.90 8.04 26.26
N GLN A 58 -22.64 9.03 25.72
CA GLN A 58 -23.89 9.53 26.31
C GLN A 58 -25.14 8.72 25.90
N GLY A 59 -24.92 7.52 25.42
CA GLY A 59 -25.86 6.64 24.69
C GLY A 59 -27.25 6.44 25.25
N ASP A 60 -27.41 6.43 26.58
CA ASP A 60 -28.73 6.18 27.19
C ASP A 60 -29.68 7.39 27.15
N VAL A 61 -29.16 8.58 26.83
CA VAL A 61 -29.92 9.84 26.76
C VAL A 61 -30.33 10.20 25.33
N LEU A 62 -29.71 9.58 24.30
CA LEU A 62 -29.90 9.92 22.92
C LEU A 62 -31.04 9.09 22.26
N PRO A 63 -31.91 9.73 21.47
CA PRO A 63 -32.89 9.01 20.64
C PRO A 63 -32.22 8.02 19.69
N GLU A 64 -32.92 6.93 19.34
CA GLU A 64 -32.40 5.87 18.46
C GLU A 64 -31.91 6.42 17.11
N SER A 65 -32.69 7.34 16.50
CA SER A 65 -32.32 8.01 15.27
C SER A 65 -30.98 8.76 15.36
N SER A 66 -30.66 9.35 16.52
CA SER A 66 -29.38 10.03 16.76
C SER A 66 -28.24 9.06 16.92
N ARG A 67 -28.47 7.89 17.50
CA ARG A 67 -27.46 6.81 17.62
C ARG A 67 -27.10 6.22 16.27
N GLU A 68 -28.11 6.00 15.41
CA GLU A 68 -27.89 5.55 14.03
C GLU A 68 -27.07 6.55 13.23
N LEU A 69 -27.40 7.85 13.32
CA LEU A 69 -26.69 8.93 12.64
C LEU A 69 -25.24 9.02 13.12
N LEU A 70 -24.98 8.94 14.42
CA LEU A 70 -23.62 8.92 14.97
C LEU A 70 -22.82 7.71 14.51
N SER A 71 -23.46 6.56 14.35
CA SER A 71 -22.83 5.35 13.81
C SER A 71 -22.43 5.54 12.34
N GLN A 72 -23.31 6.17 11.53
CA GLN A 72 -23.03 6.51 10.14
C GLN A 72 -21.85 7.49 10.03
N ILE A 73 -21.88 8.57 10.78
CA ILE A 73 -20.78 9.57 10.81
C ILE A 73 -19.46 8.92 11.20
N ARG A 74 -19.45 8.03 12.19
CA ARG A 74 -18.24 7.29 12.58
C ARG A 74 -17.71 6.43 11.45
N ASN A 75 -18.60 5.77 10.72
CA ASN A 75 -18.21 4.93 9.58
C ASN A 75 -17.64 5.78 8.44
N GLU A 76 -18.24 6.91 8.13
CA GLU A 76 -17.72 7.86 7.13
C GLU A 76 -16.37 8.45 7.52
N LEU A 77 -16.17 8.81 8.79
CA LEU A 77 -14.87 9.27 9.30
C LEU A 77 -13.80 8.19 9.19
N ASN A 78 -14.13 6.93 9.48
CA ASN A 78 -13.20 5.82 9.32
C ASN A 78 -12.84 5.58 7.85
N CYS A 79 -13.80 5.73 6.95
CA CYS A 79 -13.61 5.65 5.50
C CYS A 79 -12.68 6.76 5.00
N SER A 80 -12.96 8.00 5.37
CA SER A 80 -12.16 9.17 5.01
C SER A 80 -10.72 9.05 5.53
N TRP A 81 -10.55 8.54 6.76
CA TRP A 81 -9.24 8.26 7.32
C TRP A 81 -8.47 7.21 6.53
N ALA A 82 -9.14 6.13 6.09
CA ALA A 82 -8.54 5.09 5.28
C ALA A 82 -8.10 5.64 3.91
N GLN A 83 -8.95 6.44 3.26
CA GLN A 83 -8.64 7.09 1.98
C GLN A 83 -7.46 8.06 2.09
N LEU A 84 -7.43 8.90 3.14
CA LEU A 84 -6.31 9.81 3.38
C LEU A 84 -4.99 9.04 3.53
N ARG A 85 -4.97 8.00 4.36
CA ARG A 85 -3.79 7.16 4.56
C ARG A 85 -3.33 6.49 3.26
N GLU A 86 -4.26 6.14 2.41
CA GLU A 86 -3.99 5.58 1.09
C GLU A 86 -3.29 6.58 0.18
N LEU A 87 -3.86 7.77 0.04
CA LEU A 87 -3.27 8.84 -0.78
C LEU A 87 -1.83 9.13 -0.35
N LEU A 88 -1.59 9.17 0.95
CA LEU A 88 -0.26 9.45 1.50
C LEU A 88 0.73 8.31 1.30
N THR A 89 0.29 7.07 1.44
CA THR A 89 1.12 5.89 1.15
C THR A 89 1.50 5.88 -0.32
N THR A 90 0.55 6.20 -1.20
CA THR A 90 0.77 6.37 -2.65
C THR A 90 1.81 7.46 -2.93
N PHE A 91 1.67 8.60 -2.29
CA PHE A 91 2.56 9.74 -2.46
C PHE A 91 3.98 9.43 -1.95
N ARG A 92 4.09 8.77 -0.80
CA ARG A 92 5.37 8.37 -0.21
C ARG A 92 6.12 7.35 -1.07
N LEU A 93 5.42 6.40 -1.68
CA LEU A 93 6.00 5.41 -2.58
C LEU A 93 6.56 6.02 -3.87
N GLN A 94 5.92 7.08 -4.37
CA GLN A 94 6.39 7.80 -5.55
C GLN A 94 7.63 8.65 -5.27
N LEU A 95 7.83 9.08 -4.01
CA LEU A 95 8.83 10.06 -3.64
C LEU A 95 10.07 9.49 -2.95
N THR A 96 9.94 8.40 -2.18
CA THR A 96 11.01 7.99 -1.26
C THR A 96 11.80 6.77 -1.73
N GLU A 97 11.17 5.84 -2.46
CA GLU A 97 11.83 4.58 -2.85
C GLU A 97 11.30 4.08 -4.21
N PRO A 98 12.15 3.96 -5.23
CA PRO A 98 11.73 3.43 -6.52
C PRO A 98 11.57 1.91 -6.44
N GLY A 99 10.35 1.42 -6.17
CA GLY A 99 10.04 0.01 -6.33
C GLY A 99 9.26 -0.64 -5.19
N LEU A 100 8.65 -1.78 -5.52
CA LEU A 100 7.81 -2.57 -4.60
C LEU A 100 8.64 -3.19 -3.45
N ARG A 101 9.85 -3.67 -3.74
CA ARG A 101 10.69 -4.38 -2.77
C ARG A 101 11.06 -3.52 -1.56
N PRO A 102 11.68 -2.32 -1.71
CA PRO A 102 12.02 -1.47 -0.58
C PRO A 102 10.79 -1.06 0.25
N ALA A 103 9.66 -0.82 -0.40
CA ALA A 103 8.43 -0.46 0.26
C ALA A 103 7.85 -1.60 1.13
N LEU A 104 7.94 -2.86 0.65
CA LEU A 104 7.57 -4.03 1.44
C LEU A 104 8.56 -4.27 2.58
N GLU A 105 9.88 -4.12 2.36
CA GLU A 105 10.91 -4.21 3.39
C GLU A 105 10.64 -3.22 4.53
N ALA A 106 10.38 -1.95 4.20
CA ALA A 106 10.03 -0.93 5.18
C ALA A 106 8.74 -1.27 5.96
N SER A 107 7.72 -1.78 5.27
CA SER A 107 6.47 -2.21 5.92
C SER A 107 6.70 -3.41 6.84
N CYS A 108 7.45 -4.42 6.42
CA CYS A 108 7.78 -5.56 7.26
C CYS A 108 8.57 -5.13 8.51
N GLN A 109 9.50 -4.18 8.40
CA GLN A 109 10.22 -3.62 9.54
C GLN A 109 9.29 -2.87 10.51
N GLU A 110 8.40 -2.00 9.98
CA GLU A 110 7.41 -1.29 10.79
C GLU A 110 6.53 -2.26 11.59
N PHE A 111 6.00 -3.30 10.92
CA PHE A 111 5.14 -4.28 11.56
C PHE A 111 5.92 -5.20 12.51
N SER A 112 7.18 -5.54 12.21
CA SER A 112 8.03 -6.31 13.12
C SER A 112 8.19 -5.63 14.48
N ALA A 113 8.40 -4.30 14.48
CA ALA A 113 8.47 -3.52 15.72
C ALA A 113 7.16 -3.57 16.52
N ARG A 114 6.01 -3.67 15.85
CA ARG A 114 4.68 -3.71 16.47
C ARG A 114 4.29 -5.11 16.96
N PHE A 115 4.74 -6.15 16.26
CA PHE A 115 4.53 -7.54 16.68
C PHE A 115 5.45 -7.97 17.82
N GLY A 116 6.66 -7.39 17.91
CA GLY A 116 7.70 -7.81 18.82
C GLY A 116 8.53 -8.99 18.32
N PHE A 117 8.32 -9.40 17.05
CA PHE A 117 9.13 -10.41 16.33
C PHE A 117 9.33 -10.00 14.87
N THR A 118 10.26 -10.67 14.18
CA THR A 118 10.59 -10.31 12.78
C THR A 118 9.56 -10.86 11.81
N VAL A 119 8.88 -9.97 11.07
CA VAL A 119 8.09 -10.33 9.89
C VAL A 119 9.04 -10.66 8.75
N LYS A 120 8.98 -11.89 8.23
CA LYS A 120 9.86 -12.36 7.17
C LYS A 120 9.36 -11.91 5.81
N LEU A 121 10.26 -11.39 4.95
CA LEU A 121 9.96 -11.07 3.56
C LEU A 121 10.78 -11.99 2.64
N ASP A 122 10.08 -12.78 1.81
CA ASP A 122 10.66 -13.53 0.70
C ASP A 122 10.24 -12.88 -0.62
N TYR A 123 11.17 -12.16 -1.25
CA TYR A 123 10.90 -11.39 -2.47
C TYR A 123 11.72 -11.93 -3.64
N GLN A 124 11.06 -12.51 -4.63
CA GLN A 124 11.65 -13.23 -5.76
C GLN A 124 11.21 -12.64 -7.13
N LEU A 125 10.94 -11.33 -7.22
CA LEU A 125 10.64 -10.71 -8.50
C LEU A 125 11.87 -10.04 -9.11
N PRO A 126 11.98 -10.03 -10.46
CA PRO A 126 12.94 -9.19 -11.16
C PRO A 126 12.72 -7.71 -10.84
N PRO A 127 13.79 -6.88 -10.87
CA PRO A 127 13.67 -5.45 -10.70
C PRO A 127 12.69 -4.84 -11.73
N ARG A 128 11.85 -3.90 -11.29
CA ARG A 128 10.91 -3.14 -12.14
C ARG A 128 9.84 -3.98 -12.87
N LEU A 129 9.64 -5.24 -12.50
CA LEU A 129 8.59 -6.06 -13.10
C LEU A 129 7.18 -5.49 -12.83
N VAL A 130 6.97 -4.94 -11.65
CA VAL A 130 5.68 -4.36 -11.23
C VAL A 130 5.78 -2.83 -11.36
N PRO A 131 4.97 -2.20 -12.23
CA PRO A 131 4.90 -0.75 -12.35
C PRO A 131 4.48 -0.08 -11.04
N SER A 132 4.91 1.16 -10.80
CA SER A 132 4.68 1.87 -9.53
C SER A 132 3.20 1.99 -9.16
N HIS A 133 2.31 2.23 -10.14
CA HIS A 133 0.87 2.30 -9.88
C HIS A 133 0.28 0.95 -9.40
N GLN A 134 0.79 -0.17 -9.91
CA GLN A 134 0.38 -1.50 -9.46
C GLN A 134 1.05 -1.88 -8.12
N ALA A 135 2.31 -1.48 -7.92
CA ALA A 135 3.05 -1.70 -6.69
C ALA A 135 2.34 -1.12 -5.45
N ILE A 136 1.68 0.04 -5.62
CA ILE A 136 0.89 0.70 -4.59
C ILE A 136 -0.24 -0.20 -4.08
N HIS A 137 -1.03 -0.77 -4.98
CA HIS A 137 -2.15 -1.65 -4.62
C HIS A 137 -1.65 -2.89 -3.88
N LEU A 138 -0.56 -3.52 -4.35
CA LEU A 138 0.05 -4.66 -3.67
C LEU A 138 0.54 -4.32 -2.27
N LEU A 139 1.22 -3.19 -2.11
CA LEU A 139 1.70 -2.76 -0.81
C LEU A 139 0.54 -2.54 0.16
N GLN A 140 -0.54 -1.92 -0.29
CA GLN A 140 -1.70 -1.65 0.54
C GLN A 140 -2.41 -2.94 0.96
N ILE A 141 -2.52 -3.93 0.07
CA ILE A 141 -3.06 -5.24 0.41
C ILE A 141 -2.14 -5.93 1.45
N ALA A 142 -0.84 -5.90 1.25
CA ALA A 142 0.12 -6.47 2.21
C ALA A 142 0.00 -5.80 3.59
N ARG A 143 -0.06 -4.47 3.65
CA ARG A 143 -0.22 -3.71 4.90
C ARG A 143 -1.54 -4.00 5.61
N GLU A 144 -2.65 -4.12 4.87
CA GLU A 144 -3.94 -4.49 5.43
C GLU A 144 -3.92 -5.92 6.00
N ALA A 145 -3.34 -6.87 5.26
CA ALA A 145 -3.17 -8.23 5.73
C ALA A 145 -2.30 -8.30 7.02
N LEU A 146 -1.17 -7.57 7.06
CA LEU A 146 -0.32 -7.45 8.24
C LEU A 146 -1.05 -6.78 9.42
N SER A 147 -1.86 -5.75 9.15
CA SER A 147 -2.68 -5.09 10.18
C SER A 147 -3.75 -6.03 10.75
N ASN A 148 -4.36 -6.86 9.91
CA ASN A 148 -5.34 -7.85 10.32
C ASN A 148 -4.69 -8.96 11.15
N ALA A 149 -3.51 -9.44 10.76
CA ALA A 149 -2.72 -10.38 11.56
C ALA A 149 -2.40 -9.79 12.94
N LEU A 150 -1.90 -8.54 13.00
CA LEU A 150 -1.56 -7.87 14.25
C LEU A 150 -2.77 -7.73 15.20
N LYS A 151 -3.95 -7.41 14.67
CA LYS A 151 -5.15 -7.13 15.48
C LYS A 151 -5.90 -8.37 15.92
N HIS A 152 -5.85 -9.44 15.11
CA HIS A 152 -6.84 -10.51 15.21
C HIS A 152 -6.24 -11.92 15.27
N SER A 153 -4.97 -12.13 14.88
CA SER A 153 -4.46 -13.49 14.73
C SER A 153 -3.81 -14.08 15.97
N HIS A 154 -3.25 -13.25 16.86
CA HIS A 154 -2.36 -13.71 17.93
C HIS A 154 -1.20 -14.57 17.42
N ALA A 155 -0.70 -14.25 16.22
CA ALA A 155 0.39 -14.97 15.59
C ALA A 155 1.74 -14.66 16.24
N ASP A 156 2.65 -15.62 16.17
CA ASP A 156 4.05 -15.46 16.53
C ASP A 156 5.01 -15.66 15.34
N ASP A 157 4.48 -15.99 14.17
CA ASP A 157 5.21 -16.02 12.88
C ASP A 157 4.34 -15.45 11.76
N VAL A 158 4.91 -14.49 11.00
CA VAL A 158 4.27 -13.87 9.85
C VAL A 158 5.26 -13.80 8.69
N VAL A 159 4.83 -14.28 7.53
CA VAL A 159 5.65 -14.32 6.32
C VAL A 159 4.94 -13.60 5.17
N VAL A 160 5.66 -12.71 4.50
CA VAL A 160 5.24 -12.07 3.26
C VAL A 160 6.08 -12.66 2.12
N THR A 161 5.43 -13.24 1.13
CA THR A 161 6.10 -13.85 -0.03
C THR A 161 5.63 -13.16 -1.30
N VAL A 162 6.56 -12.78 -2.19
CA VAL A 162 6.26 -12.21 -3.50
C VAL A 162 7.03 -12.98 -4.55
N THR A 163 6.31 -13.69 -5.42
CA THR A 163 6.89 -14.57 -6.44
C THR A 163 6.28 -14.31 -7.81
N GLN A 164 6.99 -14.75 -8.83
CA GLN A 164 6.48 -14.81 -10.20
C GLN A 164 6.21 -16.27 -10.58
N CYS A 165 5.03 -16.52 -11.13
CA CYS A 165 4.62 -17.82 -11.63
C CYS A 165 4.18 -17.67 -13.10
N GLY A 166 5.08 -17.96 -14.05
CA GLY A 166 4.86 -17.66 -15.46
C GLY A 166 4.71 -16.15 -15.70
N LYS A 167 3.56 -15.71 -16.21
CA LYS A 167 3.24 -14.28 -16.43
C LYS A 167 2.60 -13.62 -15.21
N GLN A 168 2.22 -14.38 -14.19
CA GLN A 168 1.52 -13.85 -13.03
C GLN A 168 2.49 -13.52 -11.90
N VAL A 169 2.22 -12.42 -11.22
CA VAL A 169 2.80 -12.08 -9.93
C VAL A 169 1.85 -12.55 -8.84
N LYS A 170 2.42 -13.15 -7.80
CA LYS A 170 1.71 -13.63 -6.63
C LYS A 170 2.29 -13.00 -5.37
N LEU A 171 1.45 -12.25 -4.66
CA LEU A 171 1.72 -11.79 -3.29
C LEU A 171 1.00 -12.73 -2.33
N LYS A 172 1.66 -13.16 -1.27
CA LYS A 172 1.12 -13.98 -0.22
C LYS A 172 1.52 -13.43 1.15
N VAL A 173 0.54 -13.27 2.05
CA VAL A 173 0.78 -12.92 3.46
C VAL A 173 0.20 -14.05 4.29
N GLN A 174 1.03 -14.69 5.10
CA GLN A 174 0.67 -15.83 5.92
C GLN A 174 0.99 -15.56 7.40
N ASP A 175 0.05 -15.82 8.27
CA ASP A 175 0.26 -15.89 9.72
C ASP A 175 0.01 -17.32 10.24
N ASN A 176 0.48 -17.61 11.44
CA ASN A 176 0.27 -18.88 12.11
C ASN A 176 -0.70 -18.76 13.30
N GLY A 177 -1.53 -17.71 13.33
CA GLY A 177 -2.41 -17.44 14.45
C GLY A 177 -3.72 -18.24 14.46
N CYS A 178 -4.78 -17.69 15.03
CA CYS A 178 -6.08 -18.38 15.19
C CYS A 178 -6.84 -18.60 13.88
N GLY A 179 -6.46 -17.92 12.79
CA GLY A 179 -7.08 -18.00 11.47
C GLY A 179 -8.42 -17.27 11.38
N VAL A 180 -8.85 -17.03 10.14
CA VAL A 180 -10.18 -16.44 9.87
C VAL A 180 -11.29 -17.45 10.14
N PRO A 181 -12.49 -17.01 10.62
CA PRO A 181 -13.69 -17.86 10.73
C PRO A 181 -14.07 -18.45 9.36
N GLU A 182 -14.65 -19.66 9.34
CA GLU A 182 -15.09 -20.33 8.09
C GLU A 182 -16.09 -19.50 7.27
N ASN A 183 -16.86 -18.62 7.91
CA ASN A 183 -17.82 -17.73 7.28
C ASN A 183 -17.27 -16.32 6.99
N ALA A 184 -15.97 -16.09 7.12
CA ALA A 184 -15.35 -14.77 6.93
C ALA A 184 -15.55 -14.22 5.52
N GLU A 185 -15.72 -15.08 4.50
CA GLU A 185 -16.05 -14.67 3.13
C GLU A 185 -17.41 -13.98 3.02
N ARG A 186 -18.36 -14.31 3.91
CA ARG A 186 -19.70 -13.73 3.95
C ARG A 186 -19.84 -12.55 4.91
N SER A 187 -18.88 -12.39 5.82
CA SER A 187 -18.89 -11.25 6.73
C SER A 187 -18.27 -10.03 6.04
N ASN A 188 -19.03 -8.95 5.98
CA ASN A 188 -18.61 -7.64 5.43
C ASN A 188 -17.53 -6.98 6.30
N HIS A 189 -16.42 -7.68 6.56
CA HIS A 189 -15.26 -7.06 7.19
C HIS A 189 -14.62 -6.08 6.19
N TYR A 190 -14.68 -4.81 6.53
CA TYR A 190 -14.26 -3.67 5.69
C TYR A 190 -12.88 -3.86 5.07
N GLY A 191 -11.92 -4.42 5.82
CA GLY A 191 -10.57 -4.70 5.34
C GLY A 191 -10.50 -5.72 4.19
N MET A 192 -11.36 -6.75 4.21
CA MET A 192 -11.41 -7.76 3.13
C MET A 192 -12.02 -7.20 1.86
N ILE A 193 -13.02 -6.32 1.97
CA ILE A 193 -13.61 -5.60 0.83
C ILE A 193 -12.54 -4.73 0.18
N ILE A 194 -11.81 -3.94 0.96
CA ILE A 194 -10.72 -3.08 0.47
C ILE A 194 -9.66 -3.90 -0.27
N MET A 195 -9.22 -5.03 0.28
CA MET A 195 -8.21 -5.88 -0.37
C MET A 195 -8.71 -6.43 -1.71
N ARG A 196 -10.00 -6.82 -1.81
CA ARG A 196 -10.61 -7.29 -3.06
C ARG A 196 -10.72 -6.18 -4.10
N ASP A 197 -11.19 -5.00 -3.72
CA ASP A 197 -11.31 -3.85 -4.63
C ASP A 197 -9.94 -3.45 -5.21
N ARG A 198 -8.90 -3.54 -4.40
CA ARG A 198 -7.53 -3.28 -4.85
C ARG A 198 -6.99 -4.35 -5.78
N ALA A 199 -7.31 -5.61 -5.51
CA ALA A 199 -6.94 -6.69 -6.42
C ALA A 199 -7.70 -6.55 -7.77
N GLN A 200 -8.95 -6.12 -7.76
CA GLN A 200 -9.69 -5.79 -8.99
C GLN A 200 -9.06 -4.64 -9.75
N SER A 201 -8.54 -3.61 -9.06
CA SER A 201 -7.78 -2.51 -9.70
C SER A 201 -6.51 -3.01 -10.39
N LEU A 202 -5.94 -4.13 -9.94
CA LEU A 202 -4.83 -4.84 -10.58
C LEU A 202 -5.30 -5.80 -11.71
N ARG A 203 -6.62 -5.89 -11.97
CA ARG A 203 -7.23 -6.93 -12.82
C ARG A 203 -6.83 -8.34 -12.34
N GLY A 204 -6.70 -8.49 -11.03
CA GLY A 204 -6.30 -9.69 -10.32
C GLY A 204 -7.38 -10.23 -9.40
N ASP A 205 -7.03 -11.27 -8.66
CA ASP A 205 -7.89 -11.91 -7.66
C ASP A 205 -7.25 -11.84 -6.27
N CYS A 206 -8.09 -11.70 -5.23
CA CYS A 206 -7.68 -11.71 -3.83
C CYS A 206 -8.48 -12.77 -3.06
N GLN A 207 -7.77 -13.72 -2.49
CA GLN A 207 -8.34 -14.80 -1.68
C GLN A 207 -7.82 -14.71 -0.26
N VAL A 208 -8.73 -14.85 0.70
CA VAL A 208 -8.42 -14.93 2.13
C VAL A 208 -8.91 -16.28 2.63
N ARG A 209 -8.00 -17.12 3.10
CA ARG A 209 -8.30 -18.50 3.52
C ARG A 209 -7.70 -18.82 4.88
N ARG A 210 -8.36 -19.69 5.61
CA ARG A 210 -7.78 -20.36 6.77
C ARG A 210 -6.77 -21.39 6.28
N ARG A 211 -5.58 -21.43 6.90
CA ARG A 211 -4.55 -22.44 6.61
C ARG A 211 -4.86 -23.75 7.34
N GLU A 212 -4.56 -24.88 6.73
CA GLU A 212 -4.69 -26.20 7.35
C GLU A 212 -3.79 -26.36 8.58
N THR A 213 -2.63 -25.70 8.56
CA THR A 213 -1.66 -25.70 9.67
C THR A 213 -1.97 -24.67 10.77
N GLY A 214 -3.11 -23.99 10.68
CA GLY A 214 -3.47 -22.87 11.54
C GLY A 214 -3.05 -21.53 10.94
N GLY A 215 -3.79 -20.46 11.31
CA GLY A 215 -3.56 -19.10 10.81
C GLY A 215 -4.34 -18.76 9.55
N THR A 216 -4.01 -17.60 8.98
CA THR A 216 -4.63 -17.05 7.78
C THR A 216 -3.64 -16.97 6.64
N GLU A 217 -4.11 -17.15 5.42
CA GLU A 217 -3.39 -16.85 4.18
C GLU A 217 -4.19 -15.85 3.37
N VAL A 218 -3.59 -14.71 3.06
CA VAL A 218 -4.06 -13.75 2.07
C VAL A 218 -3.22 -13.93 0.81
N THR A 219 -3.86 -14.24 -0.31
CA THR A 219 -3.17 -14.44 -1.59
C THR A 219 -3.74 -13.49 -2.64
N VAL A 220 -2.87 -12.74 -3.33
CA VAL A 220 -3.22 -11.92 -4.48
C VAL A 220 -2.46 -12.40 -5.70
N THR A 221 -3.17 -12.55 -6.82
CA THR A 221 -2.58 -12.91 -8.10
C THR A 221 -3.03 -11.95 -9.19
N PHE A 222 -2.10 -11.49 -10.03
CA PHE A 222 -2.40 -10.61 -11.16
C PHE A 222 -1.30 -10.72 -12.21
N ILE A 223 -1.58 -10.20 -13.42
CA ILE A 223 -0.59 -10.10 -14.50
C ILE A 223 -0.10 -8.65 -14.52
N PRO A 224 1.20 -8.38 -14.29
CA PRO A 224 1.73 -7.04 -14.33
C PRO A 224 1.65 -6.46 -15.74
N GLU A 225 1.32 -5.16 -15.83
CA GLU A 225 1.38 -4.42 -17.07
C GLU A 225 2.85 -4.21 -17.43
N THR A 226 3.33 -4.92 -18.46
CA THR A 226 4.68 -4.72 -18.98
C THR A 226 4.72 -3.45 -19.81
N ASN A 227 5.47 -2.44 -19.37
CA ASN A 227 5.86 -1.32 -20.24
C ASN A 227 6.88 -1.87 -21.26
N PHE A 228 6.41 -2.43 -22.36
CA PHE A 228 7.25 -2.62 -23.54
C PHE A 228 7.49 -1.23 -24.14
N THR A 229 8.61 -0.62 -23.80
CA THR A 229 9.24 0.34 -24.72
C THR A 229 9.76 -0.54 -25.86
N GLU A 230 8.97 -0.67 -26.92
CA GLU A 230 9.46 -1.18 -28.20
C GLU A 230 10.60 -0.25 -28.64
N THR A 231 11.81 -0.73 -28.45
CA THR A 231 12.96 -0.22 -29.22
C THR A 231 12.69 -0.69 -30.63
N GLN A 232 12.08 0.17 -31.45
CA GLN A 232 12.07 0.00 -32.91
C GLN A 232 13.54 -0.05 -33.34
N GLY A 233 14.03 -1.26 -33.57
CA GLY A 233 15.24 -1.48 -34.33
C GLY A 233 14.98 -1.06 -35.74
N ASP A 234 15.56 0.04 -36.14
CA ASP A 234 15.74 0.41 -37.54
C ASP A 234 16.55 -0.67 -38.24
N THR A 235 15.87 -1.52 -38.96
CA THR A 235 16.45 -2.31 -40.04
C THR A 235 16.33 -1.49 -41.31
N HIS A 236 17.35 -0.73 -41.63
CA HIS A 236 17.60 -0.26 -42.99
C HIS A 236 18.58 -1.23 -43.68
N GLU A 237 18.05 -2.00 -44.59
CA GLU A 237 18.78 -2.45 -45.79
C GLU A 237 18.76 -1.33 -46.85
#